data_d56ae2a67ad935356aee8ab3775935d0
#
_entry.id   d56ae2a67ad935356aee8ab3775935d0
#
_cell.length_a   1.000
_cell.length_b   1.000
_cell.length_c   1.000
_cell.angle_alpha   90.00
_cell.angle_beta   90.00
_cell.angle_gamma   90.00
#
_symmetry.space_group_name_H-M   'P 1'
#
loop_
_entity.id
_entity.type
_entity.pdbx_description
1 polymer ?
#
loop_
_entity_poly.entity_id
_entity_poly.type
_entity_poly.pdbx_seq_one_letter_code
_entity_poly.pdbx_strand_id
1 'polypeptide(L)'
;VGNKVFMAFYSRRGHTRELGEAICQGLQQASIDVECLELVPERQVNVLSASASSFTRSPEPIKDCQVDLDGVNLLVLGTPIWGGLPAPYMRTFLQRVNDLKGLPVVLFATCAYDDRNASHELRDMVRTWGGRPMDYHLWRTRKGGRNDHKAVAESVVDSSLCLLPSERARTDLD
;
A
#
# COMPACT_ATOMS: atom_id res chain seq x y z
N VAL A 1 -9.63 22.69 4.25
CA VAL A 1 -9.28 21.56 3.35
C VAL A 1 -8.99 20.37 4.24
N GLY A 2 -9.77 19.28 4.13
CA GLY A 2 -9.60 18.08 4.94
C GLY A 2 -8.29 17.32 4.66
N ASN A 3 -7.97 16.32 5.48
CA ASN A 3 -6.87 15.42 5.23
C ASN A 3 -7.22 14.48 4.06
N LYS A 4 -6.36 14.39 3.05
CA LYS A 4 -6.53 13.52 1.89
C LYS A 4 -5.50 12.38 1.92
N VAL A 5 -5.97 11.16 1.83
CA VAL A 5 -5.18 9.93 1.72
C VAL A 5 -5.37 9.33 0.34
N PHE A 6 -4.29 8.97 -0.32
CA PHE A 6 -4.36 8.15 -1.53
C PHE A 6 -3.88 6.74 -1.19
N MET A 7 -4.72 5.74 -1.48
CA MET A 7 -4.37 4.34 -1.26
C MET A 7 -4.31 3.59 -2.58
N ALA A 8 -3.19 2.91 -2.85
CA ALA A 8 -3.05 2.02 -3.98
C ALA A 8 -2.65 0.62 -3.52
N PHE A 9 -3.28 -0.41 -4.08
CA PHE A 9 -2.93 -1.80 -3.77
C PHE A 9 -3.18 -2.73 -4.95
N TYR A 10 -2.49 -3.86 -4.94
CA TYR A 10 -2.74 -4.97 -5.84
C TYR A 10 -3.26 -6.19 -5.07
N SER A 11 -4.22 -6.90 -5.63
CA SER A 11 -4.71 -8.16 -5.08
C SER A 11 -4.86 -9.24 -6.15
N ARG A 12 -4.33 -10.45 -5.89
CA ARG A 12 -4.46 -11.59 -6.81
C ARG A 12 -5.61 -12.52 -6.44
N ARG A 13 -5.73 -12.85 -5.16
CA ARG A 13 -6.68 -13.85 -4.63
C ARG A 13 -7.74 -13.24 -3.71
N GLY A 14 -7.82 -11.93 -3.63
CA GLY A 14 -8.77 -11.20 -2.81
C GLY A 14 -8.28 -10.82 -1.41
N HIS A 15 -7.28 -11.47 -0.83
CA HIS A 15 -6.84 -11.16 0.55
C HIS A 15 -6.35 -9.72 0.71
N THR A 16 -5.48 -9.24 -0.19
CA THR A 16 -5.02 -7.84 -0.12
C THR A 16 -6.16 -6.86 -0.36
N ARG A 17 -7.15 -7.23 -1.20
CA ARG A 17 -8.36 -6.43 -1.40
C ARG A 17 -9.21 -6.38 -0.14
N GLU A 18 -9.46 -7.52 0.51
CA GLU A 18 -10.21 -7.58 1.77
C GLU A 18 -9.60 -6.68 2.84
N LEU A 19 -8.27 -6.71 2.98
CA LEU A 19 -7.55 -5.83 3.89
C LEU A 19 -7.63 -4.36 3.46
N GLY A 20 -7.42 -4.06 2.16
CA GLY A 20 -7.51 -2.72 1.61
C GLY A 20 -8.89 -2.09 1.77
N GLU A 21 -9.95 -2.85 1.52
CA GLU A 21 -11.33 -2.39 1.74
C GLU A 21 -11.61 -2.07 3.20
N ALA A 22 -11.13 -2.91 4.13
CA ALA A 22 -11.26 -2.64 5.56
C ALA A 22 -10.52 -1.38 6.00
N ILE A 23 -9.31 -1.14 5.49
CA ILE A 23 -8.54 0.09 5.72
C ILE A 23 -9.28 1.30 5.17
N CYS A 24 -9.77 1.22 3.92
CA CYS A 24 -10.51 2.30 3.27
C CYS A 24 -11.76 2.69 4.08
N GLN A 25 -12.53 1.70 4.52
CA GLN A 25 -13.70 1.92 5.38
C GLN A 25 -13.32 2.56 6.72
N GLY A 26 -12.25 2.10 7.37
CA GLY A 26 -11.77 2.67 8.64
C GLY A 26 -11.37 4.14 8.51
N LEU A 27 -10.64 4.50 7.45
CA LEU A 27 -10.28 5.90 7.16
C LEU A 27 -11.50 6.77 6.88
N GLN A 28 -12.47 6.26 6.11
CA GLN A 28 -13.73 6.97 5.83
C GLN A 28 -14.55 7.19 7.11
N GLN A 29 -14.63 6.19 8.00
CA GLN A 29 -15.30 6.31 9.30
C GLN A 29 -14.62 7.35 10.20
N ALA A 30 -13.31 7.55 10.05
CA ALA A 30 -12.55 8.61 10.72
C ALA A 30 -12.67 9.97 10.00
N SER A 31 -13.59 10.12 9.04
CA SER A 31 -13.83 11.35 8.28
C SER A 31 -12.62 11.82 7.45
N ILE A 32 -11.78 10.88 7.01
CA ILE A 32 -10.67 11.15 6.09
C ILE A 32 -11.17 11.02 4.65
N ASP A 33 -10.80 12.00 3.82
CA ASP A 33 -10.98 11.90 2.37
C ASP A 33 -9.98 10.89 1.81
N VAL A 34 -10.46 9.71 1.41
CA VAL A 34 -9.61 8.64 0.92
C VAL A 34 -9.99 8.22 -0.50
N GLU A 35 -9.01 8.29 -1.39
CA GLU A 35 -9.10 7.77 -2.74
C GLU A 35 -8.44 6.40 -2.80
N CYS A 36 -9.18 5.36 -3.20
CA CYS A 36 -8.73 3.98 -3.21
C CYS A 36 -8.60 3.46 -4.65
N LEU A 37 -7.41 3.01 -5.01
CA LEU A 37 -7.08 2.46 -6.33
C LEU A 37 -6.62 1.00 -6.19
N GLU A 38 -7.36 0.07 -6.78
CA GLU A 38 -6.85 -1.28 -7.00
C GLU A 38 -6.11 -1.37 -8.35
N LEU A 39 -4.85 -1.78 -8.31
CA LEU A 39 -4.03 -1.96 -9.50
C LEU A 39 -4.50 -3.19 -10.29
N VAL A 40 -4.81 -2.99 -11.57
CA VAL A 40 -5.26 -4.05 -12.46
C VAL A 40 -4.13 -4.39 -13.43
N PRO A 41 -3.61 -5.63 -13.41
CA PRO A 41 -2.62 -6.08 -14.39
C PRO A 41 -3.17 -6.04 -15.83
N GLU A 42 -2.35 -5.68 -16.79
CA GLU A 42 -2.70 -5.90 -18.22
C GLU A 42 -2.77 -7.39 -18.55
N ARG A 43 -1.89 -8.17 -17.93
CA ARG A 43 -1.92 -9.64 -18.02
C ARG A 43 -1.53 -10.26 -16.68
N GLN A 44 -2.17 -11.34 -16.34
CA GLN A 44 -1.86 -12.11 -15.14
C GLN A 44 -0.55 -12.88 -15.35
N VAL A 45 0.36 -12.66 -14.43
CA VAL A 45 1.63 -13.38 -14.42
C VAL A 45 1.44 -14.77 -13.77
N ASN A 46 1.98 -15.81 -14.43
CA ASN A 46 1.94 -17.16 -13.87
C ASN A 46 3.11 -17.36 -12.87
N VAL A 47 2.81 -17.20 -11.58
CA VAL A 47 3.81 -17.30 -10.48
C VAL A 47 4.38 -18.72 -10.33
N LEU A 48 3.75 -19.75 -10.94
CA LEU A 48 4.20 -21.13 -10.82
C LEU A 48 5.31 -21.51 -11.79
N SER A 49 5.52 -20.73 -12.86
CA SER A 49 6.45 -21.06 -13.94
C SER A 49 7.77 -20.29 -13.93
N ALA A 50 7.94 -19.35 -13.03
CA ALA A 50 9.16 -18.55 -12.94
C ALA A 50 9.82 -18.71 -11.57
N SER A 51 11.14 -18.71 -11.50
CA SER A 51 11.84 -18.56 -10.22
C SER A 51 11.36 -17.25 -9.58
N ALA A 52 10.69 -17.34 -8.44
CA ALA A 52 9.96 -16.23 -7.82
C ALA A 52 10.83 -14.96 -7.63
N SER A 53 12.14 -15.12 -7.45
CA SER A 53 13.07 -14.01 -7.22
C SER A 53 13.37 -13.13 -8.44
N SER A 54 13.44 -13.70 -9.63
CA SER A 54 13.66 -12.92 -10.86
C SER A 54 12.39 -12.21 -11.32
N PHE A 55 11.26 -12.78 -10.99
CA PHE A 55 9.97 -12.40 -11.51
C PHE A 55 9.36 -11.18 -10.83
N THR A 56 9.59 -11.07 -9.53
CA THR A 56 9.01 -10.00 -8.70
C THR A 56 9.84 -8.72 -8.69
N ARG A 57 11.08 -8.75 -9.19
CA ARG A 57 11.96 -7.57 -9.31
C ARG A 57 11.79 -6.81 -10.63
N SER A 58 11.27 -7.45 -11.66
CA SER A 58 10.95 -6.78 -12.92
C SER A 58 9.57 -6.13 -12.83
N PRO A 59 9.41 -4.90 -13.35
CA PRO A 59 8.10 -4.27 -13.44
C PRO A 59 7.23 -5.05 -14.43
N GLU A 60 5.97 -5.24 -14.07
CA GLU A 60 4.96 -5.89 -14.91
C GLU A 60 3.86 -4.89 -15.26
N PRO A 61 3.35 -4.87 -16.50
CA PRO A 61 2.42 -3.84 -16.93
C PRO A 61 1.09 -3.90 -16.17
N ILE A 62 0.60 -2.73 -15.80
CA ILE A 62 -0.73 -2.51 -15.23
C ILE A 62 -1.56 -1.67 -16.21
N LYS A 63 -2.87 -1.84 -16.19
CA LYS A 63 -3.78 -1.00 -16.95
C LYS A 63 -3.60 0.47 -16.59
N ASP A 64 -3.96 1.35 -17.52
CA ASP A 64 -3.88 2.77 -17.25
C ASP A 64 -4.73 3.14 -16.02
N CYS A 65 -4.12 3.93 -15.16
CA CYS A 65 -4.76 4.51 -14.00
C CYS A 65 -4.33 5.97 -13.89
N GLN A 66 -5.27 6.83 -13.60
CA GLN A 66 -4.97 8.22 -13.28
C GLN A 66 -4.58 8.29 -11.81
N VAL A 67 -3.49 8.97 -11.53
CA VAL A 67 -3.00 9.20 -10.17
C VAL A 67 -2.72 10.67 -10.02
N ASP A 68 -3.48 11.32 -9.16
CA ASP A 68 -3.26 12.70 -8.78
C ASP A 68 -2.89 12.76 -7.30
N LEU A 69 -1.65 13.15 -7.02
CA LEU A 69 -1.14 13.31 -5.67
C LEU A 69 -1.20 14.76 -5.16
N ASP A 70 -1.83 15.67 -5.89
CA ASP A 70 -1.96 17.04 -5.43
C ASP A 70 -2.95 17.13 -4.25
N GLY A 71 -2.47 17.77 -3.18
CA GLY A 71 -3.20 17.86 -1.92
C GLY A 71 -3.24 16.58 -1.08
N VAL A 72 -2.61 15.48 -1.54
CA VAL A 72 -2.47 14.25 -0.75
C VAL A 72 -1.48 14.48 0.41
N ASN A 73 -1.88 14.08 1.62
CA ASN A 73 -1.08 14.22 2.84
C ASN A 73 -0.37 12.92 3.21
N LEU A 74 -0.91 11.78 2.79
CA LEU A 74 -0.41 10.44 3.11
C LEU A 74 -0.71 9.47 1.98
N LEU A 75 0.24 8.58 1.70
CA LEU A 75 0.04 7.41 0.85
C LEU A 75 -0.11 6.15 1.69
N VAL A 76 -1.01 5.26 1.27
CA VAL A 76 -1.13 3.90 1.80
C VAL A 76 -0.93 2.92 0.65
N LEU A 77 0.10 2.06 0.72
CA LEU A 77 0.45 1.16 -0.38
C LEU A 77 0.36 -0.30 0.07
N GLY A 78 -0.33 -1.12 -0.70
CA GLY A 78 -0.61 -2.51 -0.37
C GLY A 78 -0.26 -3.53 -1.45
N THR A 79 0.34 -4.67 -1.07
CA THR A 79 0.75 -5.70 -2.03
C THR A 79 0.80 -7.09 -1.40
N PRO A 80 0.47 -8.15 -2.14
CA PRO A 80 0.80 -9.50 -1.71
C PRO A 80 2.30 -9.76 -1.84
N ILE A 81 2.81 -10.62 -0.96
CA ILE A 81 4.20 -11.06 -0.98
C ILE A 81 4.30 -12.44 -1.61
N TRP A 82 5.14 -12.56 -2.62
CA TRP A 82 5.42 -13.79 -3.35
C TRP A 82 6.89 -14.17 -3.23
N GLY A 83 7.17 -15.31 -2.62
CA GLY A 83 8.57 -15.76 -2.43
C GLY A 83 9.44 -14.79 -1.61
N GLY A 84 8.83 -13.98 -0.73
CA GLY A 84 9.53 -13.00 0.10
C GLY A 84 9.75 -11.64 -0.58
N LEU A 85 9.10 -11.38 -1.72
CA LEU A 85 9.19 -10.11 -2.46
C LEU A 85 7.78 -9.54 -2.75
N PRO A 86 7.64 -8.21 -2.83
CA PRO A 86 6.41 -7.56 -3.25
C PRO A 86 6.01 -7.96 -4.67
N ALA A 87 4.72 -8.04 -4.95
CA ALA A 87 4.25 -8.26 -6.31
C ALA A 87 4.76 -7.17 -7.28
N PRO A 88 5.13 -7.51 -8.52
CA PRO A 88 5.82 -6.60 -9.44
C PRO A 88 5.01 -5.37 -9.85
N TYR A 89 3.70 -5.44 -9.75
CA TYR A 89 2.77 -4.37 -10.14
C TYR A 89 2.92 -3.11 -9.28
N MET A 90 3.33 -3.26 -8.01
CA MET A 90 3.61 -2.10 -7.16
C MET A 90 4.82 -1.31 -7.66
N ARG A 91 5.84 -1.99 -8.19
CA ARG A 91 6.98 -1.33 -8.81
C ARG A 91 6.56 -0.51 -10.04
N THR A 92 5.73 -1.09 -10.90
CA THR A 92 5.18 -0.38 -12.09
C THR A 92 4.37 0.84 -11.67
N PHE A 93 3.54 0.72 -10.64
CA PHE A 93 2.79 1.84 -10.10
C PHE A 93 3.70 2.99 -9.66
N LEU A 94 4.71 2.70 -8.85
CA LEU A 94 5.67 3.70 -8.38
C LEU A 94 6.46 4.34 -9.54
N GLN A 95 6.82 3.57 -10.57
CA GLN A 95 7.45 4.11 -11.77
C GLN A 95 6.54 5.08 -12.54
N ARG A 96 5.24 4.82 -12.59
CA ARG A 96 4.27 5.72 -13.24
C ARG A 96 4.07 7.01 -12.48
N VAL A 97 4.00 6.93 -11.15
CA VAL A 97 3.91 8.11 -10.28
C VAL A 97 5.18 8.95 -10.38
N ASN A 98 6.33 8.29 -10.56
CA ASN A 98 7.66 8.85 -10.81
C ASN A 98 8.25 9.69 -9.66
N ASP A 99 7.46 10.43 -8.89
CA ASP A 99 7.94 11.18 -7.71
C ASP A 99 6.85 11.25 -6.64
N LEU A 100 7.15 10.74 -5.46
CA LEU A 100 6.25 10.77 -4.31
C LEU A 100 6.37 12.08 -3.50
N LYS A 101 7.16 13.04 -3.96
CA LYS A 101 7.28 14.41 -3.39
C LYS A 101 7.50 14.45 -1.87
N GLY A 102 8.21 13.48 -1.31
CA GLY A 102 8.45 13.39 0.13
C GLY A 102 7.22 12.98 0.97
N LEU A 103 6.16 12.50 0.37
CA LEU A 103 4.98 12.05 1.08
C LEU A 103 5.29 10.95 2.09
N PRO A 104 4.69 10.97 3.29
CA PRO A 104 4.73 9.84 4.20
C PRO A 104 3.96 8.67 3.60
N VAL A 105 4.46 7.45 3.79
CA VAL A 105 3.89 6.23 3.23
C VAL A 105 3.72 5.19 4.32
N VAL A 106 2.50 4.73 4.52
CA VAL A 106 2.19 3.53 5.31
C VAL A 106 2.07 2.35 4.35
N LEU A 107 2.72 1.25 4.70
CA LEU A 107 2.78 0.05 3.90
C LEU A 107 1.97 -1.08 4.55
N PHE A 108 1.21 -1.81 3.75
CA PHE A 108 0.61 -3.06 4.20
C PHE A 108 0.86 -4.19 3.21
N ALA A 109 0.95 -5.40 3.73
CA ALA A 109 1.19 -6.57 2.90
C ALA A 109 0.39 -7.78 3.37
N THR A 110 0.18 -8.70 2.45
CA THR A 110 -0.39 -10.02 2.75
C THR A 110 0.56 -11.11 2.29
N CYS A 111 0.75 -12.13 3.10
CA CYS A 111 1.52 -13.31 2.73
C CYS A 111 0.88 -14.58 3.31
N ALA A 112 1.26 -15.75 2.79
CA ALA A 112 0.76 -17.01 3.31
C ALA A 112 1.39 -17.35 4.68
N TYR A 113 2.71 -17.17 4.82
CA TYR A 113 3.47 -17.60 5.99
C TYR A 113 4.44 -16.55 6.52
N ASP A 114 5.36 -16.08 5.68
CA ASP A 114 6.46 -15.21 6.05
C ASP A 114 6.79 -14.24 4.92
N ASP A 115 7.09 -13.02 5.27
CA ASP A 115 7.40 -11.93 4.33
C ASP A 115 8.92 -11.79 4.07
N ARG A 116 9.77 -12.52 4.82
CA ARG A 116 11.24 -12.47 4.71
C ARG A 116 11.76 -11.02 4.65
N ASN A 117 12.29 -10.61 3.49
CA ASN A 117 12.85 -9.29 3.27
C ASN A 117 11.87 -8.29 2.63
N ALA A 118 10.59 -8.64 2.49
CA ALA A 118 9.62 -7.84 1.75
C ALA A 118 9.43 -6.43 2.34
N SER A 119 9.50 -6.28 3.67
CA SER A 119 9.42 -4.98 4.30
C SER A 119 10.59 -4.06 3.91
N HIS A 120 11.81 -4.58 3.80
CA HIS A 120 12.98 -3.83 3.32
C HIS A 120 12.81 -3.44 1.85
N GLU A 121 12.46 -4.38 0.99
CA GLU A 121 12.25 -4.13 -0.44
C GLU A 121 11.17 -3.05 -0.67
N LEU A 122 10.05 -3.11 0.05
CA LEU A 122 8.99 -2.10 -0.05
C LEU A 122 9.45 -0.72 0.41
N ARG A 123 10.15 -0.65 1.54
CA ARG A 123 10.70 0.61 2.05
C ARG A 123 11.71 1.23 1.09
N ASP A 124 12.58 0.40 0.50
CA ASP A 124 13.59 0.86 -0.46
C ASP A 124 12.93 1.30 -1.79
N MET A 125 11.90 0.60 -2.24
CA MET A 125 11.10 1.05 -3.39
C MET A 125 10.49 2.43 -3.14
N VAL A 126 9.89 2.66 -1.99
CA VAL A 126 9.29 3.96 -1.63
C VAL A 126 10.36 5.06 -1.60
N ARG A 127 11.52 4.80 -0.98
CA ARG A 127 12.64 5.77 -0.93
C ARG A 127 13.18 6.09 -2.31
N THR A 128 13.32 5.08 -3.18
CA THR A 128 13.79 5.25 -4.57
C THR A 128 12.94 6.24 -5.35
N TRP A 129 11.64 6.28 -5.06
CA TRP A 129 10.68 7.20 -5.69
C TRP A 129 10.37 8.44 -4.84
N GLY A 130 11.26 8.81 -3.93
CA GLY A 130 11.17 10.07 -3.18
C GLY A 130 10.14 10.08 -2.05
N GLY A 131 9.58 8.95 -1.65
CA GLY A 131 8.67 8.85 -0.51
C GLY A 131 9.38 8.57 0.82
N ARG A 132 8.66 8.75 1.92
CA ARG A 132 9.14 8.45 3.28
C ARG A 132 8.37 7.25 3.85
N PRO A 133 8.94 6.02 3.85
CA PRO A 133 8.27 4.86 4.44
C PRO A 133 8.23 5.01 5.96
N MET A 134 7.02 5.13 6.52
CA MET A 134 6.79 5.38 7.94
C MET A 134 6.53 4.08 8.70
N ASP A 135 5.57 3.29 8.25
CA ASP A 135 5.16 2.07 8.94
C ASP A 135 4.92 0.91 7.98
N TYR A 136 4.88 -0.32 8.52
CA TYR A 136 4.67 -1.55 7.75
C TYR A 136 3.84 -2.54 8.55
N HIS A 137 2.73 -2.99 7.98
CA HIS A 137 1.79 -3.92 8.58
C HIS A 137 1.65 -5.18 7.72
N LEU A 138 1.60 -6.35 8.36
CA LEU A 138 1.54 -7.63 7.67
C LEU A 138 0.38 -8.49 8.15
N TRP A 139 -0.45 -8.93 7.20
CA TRP A 139 -1.43 -9.98 7.44
C TRP A 139 -0.94 -11.32 6.92
N ARG A 140 -0.77 -12.30 7.84
CA ARG A 140 -0.41 -13.69 7.51
C ARG A 140 -1.68 -14.53 7.33
N THR A 141 -2.08 -14.76 6.07
CA THR A 141 -3.38 -15.33 5.72
C THR A 141 -3.56 -16.79 6.13
N ARG A 142 -2.48 -17.54 6.42
CA ARG A 142 -2.54 -18.95 6.84
C ARG A 142 -2.19 -19.20 8.31
N LYS A 143 -1.53 -18.25 8.98
CA LYS A 143 -1.13 -18.37 10.39
C LYS A 143 -2.07 -17.65 11.34
N GLY A 144 -2.91 -16.78 10.85
CA GLY A 144 -3.79 -15.95 11.66
C GLY A 144 -5.21 -16.50 11.78
N GLY A 145 -5.94 -16.02 12.78
CA GLY A 145 -7.36 -16.28 12.95
C GLY A 145 -8.21 -15.61 11.85
N ARG A 146 -9.47 -16.01 11.74
CA ARG A 146 -10.40 -15.48 10.72
C ARG A 146 -10.58 -13.94 10.73
N ASN A 147 -10.23 -13.28 11.83
CA ASN A 147 -10.42 -11.84 12.02
C ASN A 147 -9.11 -11.03 12.04
N ASP A 148 -7.96 -11.63 11.77
CA ASP A 148 -6.67 -10.94 11.86
C ASP A 148 -6.56 -9.78 10.86
N HIS A 149 -7.22 -9.84 9.71
CA HIS A 149 -7.24 -8.73 8.76
C HIS A 149 -7.85 -7.46 9.35
N LYS A 150 -8.86 -7.57 10.23
CA LYS A 150 -9.49 -6.40 10.88
C LYS A 150 -8.52 -5.73 11.85
N ALA A 151 -7.83 -6.51 12.68
CA ALA A 151 -6.83 -5.98 13.59
C ALA A 151 -5.67 -5.32 12.85
N VAL A 152 -5.23 -5.90 11.71
CA VAL A 152 -4.22 -5.28 10.87
C VAL A 152 -4.75 -4.02 10.21
N ALA A 153 -6.00 -4.01 9.73
CA ALA A 153 -6.63 -2.81 9.17
C ALA A 153 -6.70 -1.67 10.19
N GLU A 154 -7.15 -1.96 11.42
CA GLU A 154 -7.17 -0.99 12.52
C GLU A 154 -5.76 -0.42 12.77
N SER A 155 -4.73 -1.26 12.84
CA SER A 155 -3.35 -0.79 13.01
C SER A 155 -2.87 0.11 11.87
N VAL A 156 -3.24 -0.17 10.61
CA VAL A 156 -2.93 0.70 9.46
C VAL A 156 -3.66 2.03 9.57
N VAL A 157 -4.94 2.01 9.96
CA VAL A 157 -5.74 3.22 10.17
C VAL A 157 -5.12 4.08 11.26
N ASP A 158 -4.81 3.50 12.42
CA ASP A 158 -4.19 4.21 13.55
C ASP A 158 -2.85 4.85 13.16
N SER A 159 -1.97 4.10 12.50
CA SER A 159 -0.71 4.63 11.98
C SER A 159 -0.94 5.79 11.01
N SER A 160 -1.94 5.66 10.13
CA SER A 160 -2.28 6.70 9.16
C SER A 160 -2.79 7.97 9.86
N LEU A 161 -3.67 7.84 10.82
CA LEU A 161 -4.22 8.97 11.58
C LEU A 161 -3.14 9.72 12.37
N CYS A 162 -2.18 8.99 12.94
CA CYS A 162 -1.04 9.59 13.66
C CYS A 162 -0.12 10.42 12.75
N LEU A 163 -0.06 10.11 11.46
CA LEU A 163 0.81 10.78 10.49
C LEU A 163 0.15 11.96 9.78
N LEU A 164 -1.17 12.06 9.85
CA LEU A 164 -1.92 13.15 9.23
C LEU A 164 -1.80 14.44 10.07
N PRO A 165 -1.73 15.61 9.42
CA PRO A 165 -1.73 16.89 10.12
C PRO A 165 -2.93 17.04 11.04
N SER A 166 -2.71 17.40 12.30
CA SER A 166 -3.80 17.76 13.22
C SER A 166 -4.50 19.04 12.76
N GLU A 167 -5.82 19.11 12.93
CA GLU A 167 -6.58 20.34 12.57
C GLU A 167 -6.07 21.60 13.32
N ARG A 168 -5.49 21.42 14.51
CA ARG A 168 -4.92 22.53 15.30
C ARG A 168 -3.68 23.18 14.67
N ALA A 169 -2.90 22.44 13.88
CA ALA A 169 -1.71 23.01 13.23
C ALA A 169 -2.03 23.86 11.99
N ARG A 170 -3.28 23.92 11.56
CA ARG A 170 -3.72 24.65 10.35
C ARG A 170 -4.27 26.04 10.63
N THR A 171 -4.74 26.29 11.85
CA THR A 171 -5.28 27.61 12.28
C THR A 171 -4.19 28.63 12.59
N ASP A 172 -2.94 28.22 12.71
CA ASP A 172 -1.81 29.13 13.04
C ASP A 172 -1.08 29.65 11.79
N LEU A 173 -1.57 29.39 10.58
CA LEU A 173 -0.95 29.80 9.30
C LEU A 173 -1.84 30.75 8.46
N ASP A 174 -3.02 31.12 8.94
CA ASP A 174 -3.88 32.16 8.39
C ASP A 174 -3.82 33.40 9.30
#